data_dae1b28da96795302d3aa49a224e8a9c
#
_entry.id   dae1b28da96795302d3aa49a224e8a9c
#
_cell.length_a   1.000
_cell.length_b   1.000
_cell.length_c   1.000
_cell.angle_alpha   90.00
_cell.angle_beta   90.00
_cell.angle_gamma   90.00
#
_symmetry.space_group_name_H-M   'P 1'
#
loop_
_entity.id
_entity.type
_entity.pdbx_description
1 polymer ?
#
loop_
_entity_poly.entity_id
_entity_poly.type
_entity_poly.pdbx_seq_one_letter_code
_entity_poly.pdbx_strand_id
1 'polypeptide(L)'
;AMQLDDVPTLSLTRERLEGVFQAKIHGTWNLHQATLQQPLDFFIMFSSNAAWFGAAGQGNYAASNAFLDSLAYYRRALGLPALTVNWGPLGDVGYLARNPMVAAWLESGGSKMITSSEALRALERALSVNPTQVGVMNADWSLLLKAMGGKPVPRFEALLASNRGGPESGLQHLDQLDPEQRRDALHPLVMAQVARVLGTQPQRIDSGQSLVDMGLDSLMSLQLRNWVKSTLNVTLPASTLLEQPSLENLVDLLSDSMQPKDNTSESQHQALDYLEDDEIEAMLGAMLTDSPE
;
A
#
# COMPACT_ATOMS: atom_id res chain seq x y z
N ALA A 1 -0.73 -24.14 6.47
CA ALA A 1 0.52 -24.16 5.69
C ALA A 1 0.46 -23.08 4.62
N MET A 2 1.58 -22.46 4.32
CA MET A 2 1.72 -21.45 3.27
C MET A 2 2.82 -21.89 2.34
N GLN A 3 2.52 -21.94 1.05
CA GLN A 3 3.49 -22.14 -0.02
C GLN A 3 3.33 -20.97 -1.00
N LEU A 4 4.43 -20.34 -1.36
CA LEU A 4 4.48 -19.22 -2.30
C LEU A 4 5.24 -19.68 -3.54
N ASP A 5 4.75 -19.27 -4.70
CA ASP A 5 5.41 -19.40 -5.99
C ASP A 5 4.97 -18.17 -6.81
N ASP A 6 5.60 -17.04 -6.48
CA ASP A 6 5.24 -15.73 -6.99
C ASP A 6 5.73 -15.57 -8.43
N VAL A 7 4.80 -15.24 -9.34
CA VAL A 7 5.09 -15.09 -10.77
C VAL A 7 3.97 -14.28 -11.43
N PRO A 8 4.26 -13.46 -12.46
CA PRO A 8 3.23 -12.77 -13.21
C PRO A 8 2.18 -13.73 -13.75
N THR A 9 0.92 -13.31 -13.78
CA THR A 9 -0.23 -14.18 -14.19
C THR A 9 -0.02 -14.81 -15.58
N LEU A 10 0.63 -14.09 -16.50
CA LEU A 10 0.95 -14.61 -17.83
C LEU A 10 1.96 -15.77 -17.82
N SER A 11 2.74 -15.90 -16.74
CA SER A 11 3.75 -16.95 -16.58
C SER A 11 3.28 -18.08 -15.63
N LEU A 12 2.01 -18.04 -15.19
CA LEU A 12 1.43 -19.12 -14.39
C LEU A 12 1.24 -20.38 -15.23
N THR A 13 1.86 -21.47 -14.79
CA THR A 13 1.62 -22.80 -15.34
C THR A 13 0.71 -23.60 -14.40
N ARG A 14 0.19 -24.72 -14.90
CA ARG A 14 -0.64 -25.63 -14.09
C ARG A 14 0.14 -26.16 -12.89
N GLU A 15 1.41 -26.52 -13.08
CA GLU A 15 2.27 -27.08 -12.03
C GLU A 15 2.49 -26.07 -10.90
N ARG A 16 2.68 -24.77 -11.24
CA ARG A 16 2.82 -23.68 -10.27
C ARG A 16 1.54 -23.44 -9.49
N LEU A 17 0.39 -23.50 -10.16
CA LEU A 17 -0.93 -23.43 -9.50
C LEU A 17 -1.12 -24.59 -8.53
N GLU A 18 -0.92 -25.83 -9.01
CA GLU A 18 -1.10 -27.05 -8.20
C GLU A 18 -0.16 -27.06 -6.99
N GLY A 19 1.09 -26.61 -7.13
CA GLY A 19 2.02 -26.49 -6.02
C GLY A 19 1.47 -25.65 -4.87
N VAL A 20 0.93 -24.45 -5.17
CA VAL A 20 0.36 -23.55 -4.16
C VAL A 20 -0.98 -24.08 -3.64
N PHE A 21 -1.78 -24.74 -4.49
CA PHE A 21 -3.11 -25.25 -4.15
C PHE A 21 -3.08 -26.45 -3.21
N GLN A 22 -2.01 -27.25 -3.21
CA GLN A 22 -1.91 -28.48 -2.41
C GLN A 22 -2.24 -28.25 -0.93
N ALA A 23 -1.64 -27.24 -0.31
CA ALA A 23 -1.82 -27.00 1.11
C ALA A 23 -3.18 -26.38 1.44
N LYS A 24 -3.59 -25.36 0.68
CA LYS A 24 -4.79 -24.57 1.01
C LYS A 24 -6.06 -25.15 0.40
N ILE A 25 -6.05 -25.55 -0.85
CA ILE A 25 -7.25 -26.10 -1.51
C ILE A 25 -7.42 -27.57 -1.16
N HIS A 26 -6.49 -28.42 -1.60
CA HIS A 26 -6.63 -29.86 -1.42
C HIS A 26 -6.59 -30.27 0.06
N GLY A 27 -5.67 -29.70 0.83
CA GLY A 27 -5.57 -29.98 2.27
C GLY A 27 -6.82 -29.57 3.04
N THR A 28 -7.39 -28.38 2.76
CA THR A 28 -8.58 -27.92 3.46
C THR A 28 -9.83 -28.65 2.99
N TRP A 29 -9.91 -28.99 1.71
CA TRP A 29 -11.01 -29.80 1.19
C TRP A 29 -11.02 -31.20 1.83
N ASN A 30 -9.85 -31.83 1.95
CA ASN A 30 -9.74 -33.14 2.63
C ASN A 30 -10.17 -33.07 4.08
N LEU A 31 -9.78 -31.99 4.81
CA LEU A 31 -10.23 -31.75 6.17
C LEU A 31 -11.74 -31.55 6.23
N HIS A 32 -12.32 -30.78 5.29
CA HIS A 32 -13.75 -30.62 5.18
C HIS A 32 -14.46 -31.97 5.04
N GLN A 33 -14.03 -32.82 4.09
CA GLN A 33 -14.61 -34.14 3.88
C GLN A 33 -14.48 -35.03 5.13
N ALA A 34 -13.32 -35.07 5.74
CA ALA A 34 -13.04 -35.86 6.92
C ALA A 34 -13.84 -35.44 8.16
N THR A 35 -14.34 -34.20 8.18
CA THR A 35 -15.06 -33.62 9.32
C THR A 35 -16.54 -33.37 9.09
N LEU A 36 -17.11 -33.89 7.99
CA LEU A 36 -18.53 -33.72 7.66
C LEU A 36 -19.48 -34.25 8.74
N GLN A 37 -19.11 -35.35 9.37
CA GLN A 37 -19.89 -36.05 10.39
C GLN A 37 -19.32 -35.89 11.81
N GLN A 38 -18.35 -34.99 11.98
CA GLN A 38 -17.73 -34.75 13.29
C GLN A 38 -18.38 -33.56 14.00
N PRO A 39 -18.72 -33.68 15.29
CA PRO A 39 -19.28 -32.58 16.08
C PRO A 39 -18.17 -31.61 16.47
N LEU A 40 -17.80 -30.72 15.56
CA LEU A 40 -16.77 -29.69 15.80
C LEU A 40 -17.39 -28.44 16.44
N ASP A 41 -16.72 -27.89 17.44
CA ASP A 41 -17.06 -26.58 18.00
C ASP A 41 -16.70 -25.45 17.02
N PHE A 42 -15.58 -25.60 16.29
CA PHE A 42 -15.13 -24.63 15.30
C PHE A 42 -14.32 -25.30 14.18
N PHE A 43 -14.33 -24.66 13.01
CA PHE A 43 -13.48 -24.96 11.87
C PHE A 43 -12.91 -23.65 11.34
N ILE A 44 -11.64 -23.36 11.64
CA ILE A 44 -11.02 -22.07 11.36
C ILE A 44 -10.05 -22.21 10.21
N MET A 45 -10.19 -21.32 9.20
CA MET A 45 -9.32 -21.26 8.04
C MET A 45 -8.55 -19.94 8.02
N PHE A 46 -7.25 -20.05 7.85
CA PHE A 46 -6.33 -18.91 7.77
C PHE A 46 -6.16 -18.49 6.32
N SER A 47 -7.00 -17.56 5.88
CA SER A 47 -6.96 -16.90 4.59
C SER A 47 -5.98 -15.72 4.60
N SER A 48 -6.06 -14.84 3.63
CA SER A 48 -5.22 -13.66 3.50
C SER A 48 -6.03 -12.49 2.91
N ASN A 49 -5.67 -11.28 3.26
CA ASN A 49 -6.16 -10.07 2.60
C ASN A 49 -5.85 -10.05 1.09
N ALA A 50 -4.85 -10.82 0.63
CA ALA A 50 -4.58 -11.02 -0.80
C ALA A 50 -5.78 -11.60 -1.57
N ALA A 51 -6.70 -12.32 -0.92
CA ALA A 51 -7.95 -12.78 -1.54
C ALA A 51 -8.90 -11.62 -1.88
N TRP A 52 -8.77 -10.47 -1.19
CA TRP A 52 -9.63 -9.31 -1.40
C TRP A 52 -9.03 -8.26 -2.33
N PHE A 53 -7.74 -8.03 -2.17
CA PHE A 53 -7.02 -6.95 -2.87
C PHE A 53 -6.27 -7.46 -4.10
N GLY A 54 -6.03 -8.78 -4.18
CA GLY A 54 -4.97 -9.29 -5.02
C GLY A 54 -3.58 -9.00 -4.43
N ALA A 55 -2.56 -9.51 -5.07
CA ALA A 55 -1.17 -9.15 -4.84
C ALA A 55 -0.40 -9.37 -6.13
N ALA A 56 0.43 -8.42 -6.51
CA ALA A 56 1.23 -8.52 -7.72
C ALA A 56 2.10 -9.80 -7.71
N GLY A 57 2.04 -10.58 -8.77
CA GLY A 57 2.74 -11.85 -8.87
C GLY A 57 2.17 -13.01 -8.04
N GLN A 58 1.09 -12.81 -7.26
CA GLN A 58 0.53 -13.80 -6.34
C GLN A 58 -0.89 -14.27 -6.72
N GLY A 59 -1.20 -14.35 -8.01
CA GLY A 59 -2.53 -14.77 -8.46
C GLY A 59 -2.94 -16.15 -7.96
N ASN A 60 -2.02 -17.13 -7.94
CA ASN A 60 -2.20 -18.46 -7.37
C ASN A 60 -2.46 -18.43 -5.85
N TYR A 61 -1.69 -17.63 -5.11
CA TYR A 61 -1.87 -17.47 -3.67
C TYR A 61 -3.21 -16.80 -3.34
N ALA A 62 -3.56 -15.72 -4.05
CA ALA A 62 -4.85 -15.05 -3.90
C ALA A 62 -6.02 -16.01 -4.18
N ALA A 63 -5.97 -16.77 -5.27
CA ALA A 63 -6.99 -17.76 -5.62
C ALA A 63 -7.14 -18.86 -4.56
N SER A 64 -6.02 -19.37 -4.02
CA SER A 64 -6.06 -20.40 -2.97
C SER A 64 -6.70 -19.90 -1.67
N ASN A 65 -6.51 -18.61 -1.32
CA ASN A 65 -7.15 -18.00 -0.16
C ASN A 65 -8.64 -17.70 -0.42
N ALA A 66 -9.01 -17.27 -1.63
CA ALA A 66 -10.41 -17.07 -2.02
C ALA A 66 -11.22 -18.39 -1.97
N PHE A 67 -10.57 -19.53 -2.24
CA PHE A 67 -11.19 -20.84 -2.04
C PHE A 67 -11.53 -21.08 -0.55
N LEU A 68 -10.65 -20.73 0.39
CA LEU A 68 -10.93 -20.86 1.82
C LEU A 68 -12.14 -20.00 2.24
N ASP A 69 -12.21 -18.79 1.68
CA ASP A 69 -13.33 -17.88 1.95
C ASP A 69 -14.65 -18.50 1.45
N SER A 70 -14.65 -19.02 0.24
CA SER A 70 -15.83 -19.69 -0.34
C SER A 70 -16.22 -20.95 0.43
N LEU A 71 -15.26 -21.74 0.87
CA LEU A 71 -15.51 -22.96 1.64
C LEU A 71 -16.13 -22.65 3.01
N ALA A 72 -15.81 -21.51 3.63
CA ALA A 72 -16.45 -21.10 4.87
C ALA A 72 -17.95 -20.89 4.69
N TYR A 73 -18.35 -20.18 3.64
CA TYR A 73 -19.77 -20.00 3.30
C TYR A 73 -20.46 -21.31 2.93
N TYR A 74 -19.77 -22.19 2.17
CA TYR A 74 -20.31 -23.49 1.83
C TYR A 74 -20.56 -24.37 3.07
N ARG A 75 -19.60 -24.43 4.00
CA ARG A 75 -19.79 -25.16 5.27
C ARG A 75 -20.95 -24.60 6.10
N ARG A 76 -21.05 -23.28 6.20
CA ARG A 76 -22.18 -22.62 6.90
C ARG A 76 -23.52 -22.93 6.26
N ALA A 77 -23.60 -23.00 4.94
CA ALA A 77 -24.83 -23.39 4.22
C ALA A 77 -25.24 -24.85 4.50
N LEU A 78 -24.27 -25.71 4.86
CA LEU A 78 -24.53 -27.08 5.32
C LEU A 78 -24.84 -27.19 6.82
N GLY A 79 -24.94 -26.08 7.55
CA GLY A 79 -25.12 -26.08 9.00
C GLY A 79 -23.85 -26.45 9.80
N LEU A 80 -22.69 -26.49 9.17
CA LEU A 80 -21.42 -26.84 9.80
C LEU A 80 -20.68 -25.59 10.29
N PRO A 81 -19.92 -25.69 11.40
CA PRO A 81 -19.12 -24.57 11.85
C PRO A 81 -18.04 -24.20 10.83
N ALA A 82 -17.84 -22.90 10.60
CA ALA A 82 -16.73 -22.39 9.81
C ALA A 82 -16.47 -20.90 10.09
N LEU A 83 -15.21 -20.54 10.12
CA LEU A 83 -14.72 -19.19 10.17
C LEU A 83 -13.51 -19.08 9.24
N THR A 84 -13.50 -18.15 8.31
CA THR A 84 -12.30 -17.79 7.57
C THR A 84 -11.81 -16.42 8.02
N VAL A 85 -10.50 -16.29 8.23
CA VAL A 85 -9.86 -15.04 8.63
C VAL A 85 -8.90 -14.61 7.54
N ASN A 86 -9.20 -13.46 6.91
CA ASN A 86 -8.32 -12.82 5.93
C ASN A 86 -7.30 -11.97 6.67
N TRP A 87 -6.13 -12.57 6.91
CA TRP A 87 -5.06 -11.93 7.68
C TRP A 87 -4.34 -10.88 6.85
N GLY A 88 -4.07 -9.74 7.46
CA GLY A 88 -3.03 -8.81 7.06
C GLY A 88 -1.63 -9.33 7.39
N PRO A 89 -0.58 -8.53 7.14
CA PRO A 89 0.80 -8.94 7.37
C PRO A 89 1.12 -9.11 8.86
N LEU A 90 1.61 -10.31 9.24
CA LEU A 90 2.12 -10.63 10.59
C LEU A 90 3.63 -10.33 10.62
N GLY A 91 4.05 -9.40 11.49
CA GLY A 91 5.43 -8.89 11.50
C GLY A 91 6.41 -9.68 12.37
N ASP A 92 5.92 -10.28 13.45
CA ASP A 92 6.75 -10.94 14.48
C ASP A 92 6.89 -12.45 14.30
N VAL A 93 6.15 -13.05 13.39
CA VAL A 93 6.17 -14.50 13.13
C VAL A 93 6.07 -14.81 11.63
N GLY A 94 6.46 -16.04 11.28
CA GLY A 94 6.24 -16.60 9.94
C GLY A 94 7.16 -16.02 8.88
N TYR A 95 6.60 -15.75 7.69
CA TYR A 95 7.36 -15.36 6.49
C TYR A 95 7.97 -13.97 6.63
N LEU A 96 7.20 -12.97 7.04
CA LEU A 96 7.66 -11.58 7.09
C LEU A 96 8.70 -11.34 8.19
N ALA A 97 8.61 -12.03 9.32
CA ALA A 97 9.64 -11.99 10.35
C ALA A 97 11.01 -12.45 9.85
N ARG A 98 11.03 -13.32 8.83
CA ARG A 98 12.27 -13.80 8.18
C ARG A 98 12.67 -13.02 6.93
N ASN A 99 11.82 -12.09 6.47
CA ASN A 99 12.01 -11.31 5.24
C ASN A 99 11.72 -9.82 5.49
N PRO A 100 12.60 -9.11 6.23
CA PRO A 100 12.35 -7.72 6.65
C PRO A 100 12.24 -6.74 5.47
N MET A 101 12.90 -7.01 4.34
CA MET A 101 12.76 -6.19 3.14
C MET A 101 11.33 -6.24 2.56
N VAL A 102 10.71 -7.43 2.56
CA VAL A 102 9.31 -7.58 2.12
C VAL A 102 8.36 -6.89 3.10
N ALA A 103 8.62 -6.96 4.40
CA ALA A 103 7.86 -6.26 5.42
C ALA A 103 7.93 -4.73 5.21
N ALA A 104 9.12 -4.17 5.03
CA ALA A 104 9.31 -2.75 4.76
C ALA A 104 8.63 -2.30 3.45
N TRP A 105 8.67 -3.12 2.40
CA TRP A 105 7.97 -2.84 1.15
C TRP A 105 6.45 -2.79 1.35
N LEU A 106 5.86 -3.73 2.09
CA LEU A 106 4.44 -3.72 2.42
C LEU A 106 4.05 -2.48 3.25
N GLU A 107 4.90 -2.09 4.21
CA GLU A 107 4.68 -0.91 5.04
C GLU A 107 4.72 0.38 4.21
N SER A 108 5.63 0.49 3.24
CA SER A 108 5.68 1.62 2.31
C SER A 108 4.42 1.75 1.46
N GLY A 109 3.75 0.63 1.16
CA GLY A 109 2.46 0.56 0.48
C GLY A 109 1.23 0.74 1.39
N GLY A 110 1.43 1.13 2.67
CA GLY A 110 0.34 1.41 3.61
C GLY A 110 -0.14 0.20 4.43
N SER A 111 0.42 -1.00 4.24
CA SER A 111 0.12 -2.15 5.09
C SER A 111 0.95 -2.08 6.36
N LYS A 112 0.31 -1.99 7.53
CA LYS A 112 1.00 -2.03 8.81
C LYS A 112 1.06 -3.46 9.34
N MET A 113 2.22 -3.82 9.92
CA MET A 113 2.39 -5.14 10.55
C MET A 113 1.51 -5.25 11.78
N ILE A 114 0.91 -6.43 11.98
CA ILE A 114 0.25 -6.82 13.23
C ILE A 114 1.09 -7.87 13.93
N THR A 115 1.09 -7.83 15.26
CA THR A 115 1.79 -8.84 16.06
C THR A 115 0.95 -10.10 16.24
N SER A 116 1.57 -11.23 16.52
CA SER A 116 0.90 -12.48 16.85
C SER A 116 -0.06 -12.32 18.04
N SER A 117 0.31 -11.50 19.02
CA SER A 117 -0.55 -11.20 20.18
C SER A 117 -1.82 -10.43 19.76
N GLU A 118 -1.72 -9.46 18.86
CA GLU A 118 -2.89 -8.75 18.32
C GLU A 118 -3.75 -9.68 17.46
N ALA A 119 -3.12 -10.54 16.66
CA ALA A 119 -3.82 -11.53 15.86
C ALA A 119 -4.62 -12.52 16.72
N LEU A 120 -4.04 -13.01 17.82
CA LEU A 120 -4.74 -13.92 18.75
C LEU A 120 -5.92 -13.25 19.43
N ARG A 121 -5.79 -11.99 19.88
CA ARG A 121 -6.92 -11.23 20.44
C ARG A 121 -8.04 -11.00 19.41
N ALA A 122 -7.66 -10.71 18.15
CA ALA A 122 -8.64 -10.56 17.08
C ALA A 122 -9.36 -11.88 16.76
N LEU A 123 -8.63 -13.01 16.79
CA LEU A 123 -9.21 -14.35 16.60
C LEU A 123 -10.19 -14.70 17.74
N GLU A 124 -9.84 -14.46 18.99
CA GLU A 124 -10.72 -14.65 20.15
C GLU A 124 -12.03 -13.86 20.00
N ARG A 125 -11.91 -12.59 19.61
CA ARG A 125 -13.07 -11.75 19.31
C ARG A 125 -13.89 -12.28 18.14
N ALA A 126 -13.25 -12.73 17.08
CA ALA A 126 -13.93 -13.32 15.93
C ALA A 126 -14.70 -14.59 16.31
N LEU A 127 -14.12 -15.44 17.16
CA LEU A 127 -14.79 -16.64 17.66
C LEU A 127 -16.01 -16.31 18.52
N SER A 128 -15.94 -15.27 19.37
CA SER A 128 -17.07 -14.84 20.19
C SER A 128 -18.22 -14.24 19.37
N VAL A 129 -17.93 -13.52 18.30
CA VAL A 129 -18.91 -12.92 17.37
C VAL A 129 -19.43 -13.94 16.37
N ASN A 130 -18.65 -14.97 16.07
CA ASN A 130 -18.96 -16.08 15.18
C ASN A 130 -19.36 -15.68 13.73
N PRO A 131 -18.65 -14.76 13.05
CA PRO A 131 -18.91 -14.47 11.65
C PRO A 131 -18.46 -15.63 10.76
N THR A 132 -18.96 -15.68 9.53
CA THR A 132 -18.45 -16.64 8.52
C THR A 132 -17.08 -16.25 8.01
N GLN A 133 -16.85 -14.93 7.83
CA GLN A 133 -15.61 -14.37 7.31
C GLN A 133 -15.30 -13.05 8.03
N VAL A 134 -14.03 -12.81 8.31
CA VAL A 134 -13.55 -11.55 8.90
C VAL A 134 -12.17 -11.21 8.37
N GLY A 135 -11.93 -9.92 8.12
CA GLY A 135 -10.61 -9.39 7.84
C GLY A 135 -9.97 -8.84 9.10
N VAL A 136 -8.72 -9.16 9.31
CA VAL A 136 -7.91 -8.65 10.41
C VAL A 136 -6.65 -8.03 9.84
N MET A 137 -6.62 -6.71 9.76
CA MET A 137 -5.50 -5.98 9.22
C MET A 137 -5.39 -4.59 9.85
N ASN A 138 -4.19 -4.06 9.83
CA ASN A 138 -3.89 -2.67 10.15
C ASN A 138 -3.34 -2.01 8.88
N ALA A 139 -3.92 -0.90 8.46
CA ALA A 139 -3.54 -0.25 7.22
C ALA A 139 -3.73 1.27 7.28
N ASP A 140 -2.83 1.98 6.64
CA ASP A 140 -3.12 3.32 6.15
C ASP A 140 -3.90 3.18 4.84
N TRP A 141 -5.20 3.38 4.93
CA TRP A 141 -6.10 3.15 3.80
C TRP A 141 -5.83 4.08 2.62
N SER A 142 -5.37 5.30 2.89
CA SER A 142 -5.04 6.27 1.84
C SER A 142 -3.83 5.81 1.03
N LEU A 143 -2.76 5.36 1.71
CA LEU A 143 -1.57 4.82 1.06
C LEU A 143 -1.86 3.49 0.35
N LEU A 144 -2.59 2.59 1.02
CA LEU A 144 -2.93 1.28 0.45
C LEU A 144 -3.71 1.42 -0.86
N LEU A 145 -4.67 2.32 -0.93
CA LEU A 145 -5.45 2.56 -2.15
C LEU A 145 -4.61 3.19 -3.26
N LYS A 146 -3.73 4.14 -2.91
CA LYS A 146 -2.79 4.71 -3.89
C LYS A 146 -1.90 3.63 -4.47
N ALA A 147 -1.35 2.75 -3.63
CA ALA A 147 -0.54 1.61 -4.07
C ALA A 147 -1.31 0.61 -4.96
N MET A 148 -2.63 0.55 -4.81
CA MET A 148 -3.54 -0.27 -5.64
C MET A 148 -4.04 0.43 -6.91
N GLY A 149 -3.42 1.55 -7.31
CA GLY A 149 -3.77 2.28 -8.52
C GLY A 149 -4.82 3.39 -8.32
N GLY A 150 -5.09 3.80 -7.08
CA GLY A 150 -5.89 4.97 -6.75
C GLY A 150 -7.39 4.89 -7.07
N LYS A 151 -7.87 3.78 -7.62
CA LYS A 151 -9.29 3.60 -7.93
C LYS A 151 -10.05 3.18 -6.68
N PRO A 152 -11.13 3.89 -6.30
CA PRO A 152 -11.96 3.46 -5.19
C PRO A 152 -12.55 2.08 -5.49
N VAL A 153 -12.34 1.15 -4.58
CA VAL A 153 -12.99 -0.15 -4.63
C VAL A 153 -14.29 -0.03 -3.81
N PRO A 154 -15.47 -0.17 -4.41
CA PRO A 154 -16.76 0.08 -3.73
C PRO A 154 -16.88 -0.65 -2.40
N ARG A 155 -16.30 -1.85 -2.30
CA ARG A 155 -16.26 -2.66 -1.07
C ARG A 155 -15.64 -1.95 0.13
N PHE A 156 -14.73 -0.98 -0.09
CA PHE A 156 -13.98 -0.29 0.95
C PHE A 156 -14.35 1.18 1.11
N GLU A 157 -15.36 1.67 0.39
CA GLU A 157 -15.82 3.08 0.47
C GLU A 157 -16.18 3.50 1.89
N ALA A 158 -16.83 2.63 2.66
CA ALA A 158 -17.20 2.93 4.05
C ALA A 158 -15.96 3.09 4.96
N LEU A 159 -14.89 2.30 4.73
CA LEU A 159 -13.63 2.42 5.46
C LEU A 159 -12.88 3.69 5.09
N LEU A 160 -12.99 4.11 3.82
CA LEU A 160 -12.41 5.36 3.32
C LEU A 160 -13.15 6.58 3.87
N ALA A 161 -14.47 6.52 3.94
CA ALA A 161 -15.28 7.60 4.49
C ALA A 161 -14.98 7.82 5.99
N SER A 162 -14.74 6.74 6.75
CA SER A 162 -14.37 6.82 8.17
C SER A 162 -12.95 7.35 8.41
N ASN A 163 -12.06 7.22 7.44
CA ASN A 163 -10.67 7.68 7.51
C ASN A 163 -10.48 9.13 6.98
N ARG A 164 -11.52 9.74 6.40
CA ARG A 164 -11.51 11.13 5.93
C ARG A 164 -11.43 12.17 7.06
N GLY A 165 -11.37 11.77 8.32
CA GLY A 165 -11.18 12.62 9.49
C GLY A 165 -9.71 12.85 9.89
N GLY A 166 -8.73 12.41 9.12
CA GLY A 166 -7.31 12.71 9.35
C GLY A 166 -6.91 14.10 8.83
N PRO A 167 -5.69 14.57 9.13
CA PRO A 167 -5.22 15.93 8.73
C PRO A 167 -5.25 16.19 7.22
N GLU A 168 -5.53 15.19 6.38
CA GLU A 168 -5.70 15.34 4.93
C GLU A 168 -7.07 15.95 4.52
N SER A 169 -8.05 16.05 5.42
CA SER A 169 -9.34 16.68 5.11
C SER A 169 -9.24 18.21 4.86
N GLY A 170 -8.13 18.83 5.24
CA GLY A 170 -7.82 20.23 4.90
C GLY A 170 -7.29 20.45 3.47
N LEU A 171 -6.93 19.36 2.75
CA LEU A 171 -6.29 19.49 1.43
C LEU A 171 -7.29 19.68 0.28
N GLN A 172 -8.56 19.32 0.46
CA GLN A 172 -9.57 19.37 -0.61
C GLN A 172 -10.01 20.78 -1.03
N HIS A 173 -9.50 21.82 -0.34
CA HIS A 173 -9.89 23.22 -0.58
C HIS A 173 -8.66 24.14 -0.66
N LEU A 174 -7.45 23.61 -0.80
CA LEU A 174 -6.24 24.41 -0.91
C LEU A 174 -6.24 25.31 -2.14
N ASP A 175 -6.86 24.87 -3.21
CA ASP A 175 -7.07 25.62 -4.45
C ASP A 175 -8.02 26.82 -4.28
N GLN A 176 -8.89 26.81 -3.25
CA GLN A 176 -9.85 27.87 -2.94
C GLN A 176 -9.34 28.87 -1.91
N LEU A 177 -8.22 28.56 -1.24
CA LEU A 177 -7.59 29.46 -0.28
C LEU A 177 -6.82 30.57 -0.99
N ASP A 178 -6.73 31.74 -0.34
CA ASP A 178 -5.79 32.75 -0.78
C ASP A 178 -4.32 32.27 -0.63
N PRO A 179 -3.35 32.90 -1.32
CA PRO A 179 -1.97 32.42 -1.33
C PRO A 179 -1.33 32.30 0.06
N GLU A 180 -1.63 33.21 0.97
CA GLU A 180 -1.06 33.23 2.33
C GLU A 180 -1.66 32.10 3.18
N GLN A 181 -2.97 31.93 3.18
CA GLN A 181 -3.66 30.84 3.87
C GLN A 181 -3.26 29.46 3.31
N ARG A 182 -3.06 29.35 2.00
CA ARG A 182 -2.60 28.13 1.33
C ARG A 182 -1.19 27.78 1.78
N ARG A 183 -0.29 28.76 1.84
CA ARG A 183 1.08 28.59 2.34
C ARG A 183 1.10 28.10 3.78
N ASP A 184 0.32 28.73 4.66
CA ASP A 184 0.20 28.34 6.07
C ASP A 184 -0.33 26.91 6.24
N ALA A 185 -1.27 26.48 5.40
CA ALA A 185 -1.80 25.12 5.40
C ALA A 185 -0.79 24.10 4.82
N LEU A 186 -0.03 24.46 3.79
CA LEU A 186 0.97 23.60 3.16
C LEU A 186 2.21 23.38 4.03
N HIS A 187 2.66 24.42 4.72
CA HIS A 187 3.92 24.39 5.47
C HIS A 187 4.03 23.20 6.46
N PRO A 188 3.08 22.96 7.39
CA PRO A 188 3.17 21.83 8.32
C PRO A 188 3.09 20.47 7.62
N LEU A 189 2.39 20.37 6.50
CA LEU A 189 2.25 19.14 5.72
C LEU A 189 3.54 18.78 5.02
N VAL A 190 4.16 19.75 4.33
CA VAL A 190 5.42 19.56 3.62
C VAL A 190 6.55 19.30 4.63
N MET A 191 6.59 20.03 5.75
CA MET A 191 7.55 19.82 6.84
C MET A 191 7.46 18.39 7.39
N ALA A 192 6.27 17.89 7.68
CA ALA A 192 6.07 16.54 8.19
C ALA A 192 6.54 15.48 7.18
N GLN A 193 6.32 15.70 5.89
CA GLN A 193 6.76 14.79 4.84
C GLN A 193 8.27 14.83 4.62
N VAL A 194 8.88 16.02 4.61
CA VAL A 194 10.35 16.18 4.54
C VAL A 194 11.01 15.49 5.73
N ALA A 195 10.51 15.69 6.94
CA ALA A 195 11.01 15.01 8.13
C ALA A 195 10.94 13.49 8.01
N ARG A 196 9.84 12.95 7.47
CA ARG A 196 9.66 11.52 7.22
C ARG A 196 10.69 10.99 6.22
N VAL A 197 10.89 11.70 5.12
CA VAL A 197 11.84 11.30 4.06
C VAL A 197 13.27 11.34 4.57
N LEU A 198 13.63 12.37 5.34
CA LEU A 198 14.96 12.51 5.97
C LEU A 198 15.16 11.62 7.20
N GLY A 199 14.14 10.88 7.66
CA GLY A 199 14.23 10.02 8.85
C GLY A 199 14.46 10.81 10.15
N THR A 200 13.97 12.06 10.23
CA THR A 200 14.16 12.96 11.37
C THR A 200 12.83 13.44 11.97
N GLN A 201 12.89 14.27 13.00
CA GLN A 201 11.69 14.88 13.60
C GLN A 201 11.43 16.26 12.96
N PRO A 202 10.16 16.69 12.76
CA PRO A 202 9.82 17.98 12.18
C PRO A 202 10.51 19.17 12.87
N GLN A 203 10.69 19.11 14.18
CA GLN A 203 11.32 20.15 14.98
C GLN A 203 12.82 20.33 14.69
N ARG A 204 13.45 19.40 13.98
CA ARG A 204 14.85 19.45 13.58
C ARG A 204 15.04 19.94 12.14
N ILE A 205 13.96 20.24 11.43
CA ILE A 205 14.02 20.80 10.09
C ILE A 205 14.20 22.30 10.21
N ASP A 206 15.28 22.83 9.65
CA ASP A 206 15.46 24.26 9.45
C ASP A 206 14.82 24.64 8.12
N SER A 207 13.75 25.42 8.17
CA SER A 207 12.94 25.79 6.99
C SER A 207 13.71 26.60 5.95
N GLY A 208 14.74 27.32 6.38
CA GLY A 208 15.58 28.14 5.50
C GLY A 208 16.79 27.40 4.92
N GLN A 209 17.18 26.26 5.50
CA GLN A 209 18.31 25.48 5.02
C GLN A 209 17.96 24.65 3.79
N SER A 210 18.95 24.44 2.89
CA SER A 210 18.80 23.54 1.74
C SER A 210 18.48 22.12 2.20
N LEU A 211 17.46 21.50 1.60
CA LEU A 211 17.10 20.09 1.87
C LEU A 211 18.23 19.12 1.54
N VAL A 212 19.05 19.44 0.53
CA VAL A 212 20.24 18.65 0.16
C VAL A 212 21.31 18.73 1.26
N ASP A 213 21.53 19.91 1.85
CA ASP A 213 22.45 20.07 2.97
C ASP A 213 21.97 19.34 4.23
N MET A 214 20.65 19.15 4.36
CA MET A 214 20.06 18.33 5.42
C MET A 214 20.08 16.83 5.14
N GLY A 215 20.62 16.40 3.99
CA GLY A 215 20.80 14.99 3.64
C GLY A 215 19.78 14.43 2.64
N LEU A 216 19.03 15.28 1.93
CA LEU A 216 18.12 14.83 0.88
C LEU A 216 18.94 14.30 -0.32
N ASP A 217 18.86 13.00 -0.57
CA ASP A 217 19.49 12.35 -1.72
C ASP A 217 18.53 12.23 -2.93
N SER A 218 19.02 11.65 -4.02
CA SER A 218 18.22 11.50 -5.26
C SER A 218 17.01 10.58 -5.07
N LEU A 219 17.13 9.51 -4.28
CA LEU A 219 16.03 8.59 -3.99
C LEU A 219 14.96 9.26 -3.10
N MET A 220 15.41 9.98 -2.10
CA MET A 220 14.55 10.78 -1.21
C MET A 220 13.84 11.89 -1.98
N SER A 221 14.53 12.54 -2.93
CA SER A 221 13.93 13.54 -3.83
C SER A 221 12.83 12.94 -4.69
N LEU A 222 13.03 11.74 -5.23
CA LEU A 222 12.01 11.01 -5.98
C LEU A 222 10.78 10.66 -5.08
N GLN A 223 11.02 10.21 -3.86
CA GLN A 223 9.94 9.92 -2.91
C GLN A 223 9.12 11.16 -2.58
N LEU A 224 9.79 12.30 -2.34
CA LEU A 224 9.14 13.57 -2.06
C LEU A 224 8.31 14.06 -3.25
N ARG A 225 8.87 13.99 -4.47
CA ARG A 225 8.16 14.33 -5.72
C ARG A 225 6.92 13.46 -5.94
N ASN A 226 7.03 12.16 -5.74
CA ASN A 226 5.91 11.23 -5.88
C ASN A 226 4.81 11.54 -4.85
N TRP A 227 5.18 11.88 -3.61
CA TRP A 227 4.24 12.30 -2.59
C TRP A 227 3.52 13.60 -2.98
N VAL A 228 4.25 14.62 -3.45
CA VAL A 228 3.65 15.88 -3.93
C VAL A 228 2.65 15.60 -5.05
N LYS A 229 3.03 14.82 -6.07
CA LYS A 229 2.13 14.45 -7.17
C LYS A 229 0.89 13.71 -6.69
N SER A 230 1.05 12.74 -5.80
CA SER A 230 -0.06 11.89 -5.35
C SER A 230 -0.97 12.58 -4.31
N THR A 231 -0.44 13.50 -3.50
CA THR A 231 -1.18 14.11 -2.38
C THR A 231 -1.72 15.49 -2.74
N LEU A 232 -0.94 16.29 -3.44
CA LEU A 232 -1.28 17.67 -3.79
C LEU A 232 -1.73 17.81 -5.25
N ASN A 233 -1.63 16.76 -6.05
CA ASN A 233 -1.90 16.76 -7.50
C ASN A 233 -1.05 17.80 -8.27
N VAL A 234 0.14 18.11 -7.77
CA VAL A 234 1.11 19.04 -8.39
C VAL A 234 2.26 18.22 -8.95
N THR A 235 2.63 18.48 -10.21
CA THR A 235 3.79 17.86 -10.84
C THR A 235 4.99 18.80 -10.71
N LEU A 236 6.00 18.40 -9.93
CA LEU A 236 7.26 19.12 -9.82
C LEU A 236 8.25 18.63 -10.89
N PRO A 237 8.92 19.53 -11.65
CA PRO A 237 10.04 19.15 -12.51
C PRO A 237 11.13 18.43 -11.71
N ALA A 238 11.83 17.49 -12.35
CA ALA A 238 12.90 16.75 -11.67
C ALA A 238 14.06 17.67 -11.21
N SER A 239 14.33 18.75 -11.93
CA SER A 239 15.32 19.77 -11.59
C SER A 239 15.03 20.51 -10.29
N THR A 240 13.75 20.73 -9.96
CA THR A 240 13.33 21.56 -8.82
C THR A 240 13.94 21.11 -7.49
N LEU A 241 13.99 19.83 -7.21
CA LEU A 241 14.57 19.28 -5.99
C LEU A 241 16.09 19.13 -6.04
N LEU A 242 16.68 19.20 -7.24
CA LEU A 242 18.14 19.20 -7.46
C LEU A 242 18.75 20.60 -7.34
N GLU A 243 17.97 21.65 -7.50
CA GLU A 243 18.37 23.05 -7.37
C GLU A 243 18.53 23.51 -5.90
N GLN A 244 18.61 22.56 -4.98
CA GLN A 244 18.82 22.74 -3.54
C GLN A 244 17.75 23.64 -2.87
N PRO A 245 16.45 23.36 -3.04
CA PRO A 245 15.41 24.17 -2.43
C PRO A 245 15.44 24.04 -0.90
N SER A 246 15.12 25.12 -0.22
CA SER A 246 14.73 25.07 1.20
C SER A 246 13.28 24.60 1.33
N LEU A 247 12.86 24.25 2.56
CA LEU A 247 11.46 23.92 2.84
C LEU A 247 10.53 25.08 2.45
N GLU A 248 10.93 26.31 2.77
CA GLU A 248 10.15 27.51 2.45
C GLU A 248 9.97 27.68 0.94
N ASN A 249 11.05 27.57 0.16
CA ASN A 249 11.01 27.65 -1.30
C ASN A 249 10.11 26.58 -1.90
N LEU A 250 10.14 25.35 -1.34
CA LEU A 250 9.28 24.27 -1.80
C LEU A 250 7.80 24.55 -1.50
N VAL A 251 7.48 25.08 -0.33
CA VAL A 251 6.11 25.47 0.05
C VAL A 251 5.59 26.59 -0.85
N ASP A 252 6.41 27.60 -1.14
CA ASP A 252 6.05 28.71 -2.03
C ASP A 252 5.74 28.20 -3.44
N LEU A 253 6.61 27.38 -3.99
CA LEU A 253 6.45 26.79 -5.33
C LEU A 253 5.19 25.91 -5.42
N LEU A 254 4.88 25.16 -4.38
CA LEU A 254 3.66 24.36 -4.31
C LEU A 254 2.41 25.25 -4.23
N SER A 255 2.46 26.31 -3.42
CA SER A 255 1.36 27.27 -3.31
C SER A 255 1.05 27.95 -4.64
N ASP A 256 2.09 28.37 -5.38
CA ASP A 256 1.95 29.03 -6.68
C ASP A 256 1.43 28.06 -7.76
N SER A 257 1.89 26.80 -7.73
CA SER A 257 1.46 25.77 -8.68
C SER A 257 -0.02 25.35 -8.52
N MET A 258 -0.65 25.70 -7.39
CA MET A 258 -2.05 25.42 -7.08
C MET A 258 -2.99 26.59 -7.41
N GLN A 259 -2.49 27.69 -7.96
CA GLN A 259 -3.37 28.78 -8.40
C GLN A 259 -4.23 28.32 -9.58
N PRO A 260 -5.53 28.71 -9.63
CA PRO A 260 -6.32 28.48 -10.82
C PRO A 260 -5.64 29.20 -12.00
N LYS A 261 -5.26 28.43 -13.01
CA LYS A 261 -4.71 29.02 -14.25
C LYS A 261 -5.82 29.80 -14.93
N ASP A 262 -5.72 31.12 -14.93
CA ASP A 262 -6.46 31.96 -15.84
C ASP A 262 -6.12 31.53 -17.27
N ASN A 263 -7.16 31.12 -18.02
CA ASN A 263 -7.05 30.71 -19.41
C ASN A 263 -6.69 31.89 -20.34
N THR A 264 -5.43 32.33 -20.33
CA THR A 264 -4.90 33.21 -21.36
C THR A 264 -3.38 33.07 -21.41
N SER A 265 -2.91 32.04 -22.05
CA SER A 265 -1.70 31.94 -22.88
C SER A 265 -1.37 30.47 -23.18
N GLU A 266 -2.11 29.92 -24.13
CA GLU A 266 -1.62 28.78 -24.91
C GLU A 266 -0.53 29.30 -25.86
N SER A 267 0.52 28.55 -25.90
CA SER A 267 1.51 28.41 -26.96
C SER A 267 2.95 28.63 -26.51
N GLN A 268 3.68 27.55 -26.58
CA GLN A 268 5.14 27.37 -26.53
C GLN A 268 5.69 26.90 -25.18
N HIS A 269 5.52 25.61 -24.88
CA HIS A 269 6.52 24.71 -24.24
C HIS A 269 5.98 23.29 -24.13
N GLN A 270 5.47 22.76 -25.24
CA GLN A 270 5.20 21.33 -25.38
C GLN A 270 6.29 20.72 -26.26
N ALA A 271 7.37 20.28 -25.66
CA ALA A 271 8.25 19.24 -26.21
C ALA A 271 9.42 19.02 -25.24
N LEU A 272 9.25 18.18 -24.21
CA LEU A 272 10.36 17.49 -23.48
C LEU A 272 9.90 16.89 -22.13
N ASP A 273 8.75 16.26 -22.07
CA ASP A 273 8.35 15.58 -20.82
C ASP A 273 7.53 14.30 -21.07
N TYR A 274 8.06 13.42 -21.91
CA TYR A 274 7.64 12.01 -21.94
C TYR A 274 8.88 11.15 -22.14
N LEU A 275 9.57 10.81 -21.08
CA LEU A 275 10.32 9.55 -21.04
C LEU A 275 9.28 8.46 -20.92
N GLU A 276 9.08 7.69 -21.98
CA GLU A 276 8.19 6.55 -22.01
C GLU A 276 8.74 5.43 -21.10
N ASP A 277 7.86 4.59 -20.60
CA ASP A 277 8.17 3.48 -19.68
C ASP A 277 9.33 2.58 -20.19
N ASP A 278 9.55 2.54 -21.49
CA ASP A 278 10.63 1.80 -22.16
C ASP A 278 12.06 2.35 -21.85
N GLU A 279 12.20 3.64 -21.54
CA GLU A 279 13.50 4.23 -21.19
C GLU A 279 13.87 3.97 -19.73
N ILE A 280 12.87 3.79 -18.87
CA ILE A 280 13.05 3.38 -17.46
C ILE A 280 13.48 1.91 -17.39
N GLU A 281 12.93 1.03 -18.23
CA GLU A 281 13.38 -0.36 -18.36
C GLU A 281 14.82 -0.47 -18.90
N ALA A 282 15.19 0.36 -19.83
CA ALA A 282 16.55 0.38 -20.36
C ALA A 282 17.59 0.84 -19.30
N MET A 283 17.28 1.82 -18.45
CA MET A 283 18.14 2.25 -17.36
C MET A 283 18.25 1.20 -16.25
N LEU A 284 17.16 0.50 -15.90
CA LEU A 284 17.19 -0.61 -14.95
C LEU A 284 17.96 -1.81 -15.48
N GLY A 285 17.87 -2.09 -16.79
CA GLY A 285 18.64 -3.13 -17.44
C GLY A 285 20.16 -2.87 -17.44
N ALA A 286 20.57 -1.62 -17.61
CA ALA A 286 21.98 -1.22 -17.58
C ALA A 286 22.60 -1.28 -16.17
N MET A 287 21.80 -1.03 -15.11
CA MET A 287 22.28 -1.12 -13.72
C MET A 287 22.44 -2.57 -13.21
N LEU A 288 21.80 -3.54 -13.85
CA LEU A 288 21.89 -4.96 -13.46
C LEU A 288 23.01 -5.71 -14.17
N THR A 289 23.69 -5.12 -15.17
CA THR A 289 24.77 -5.75 -15.92
C THR A 289 26.19 -5.35 -15.48
N ASP A 290 26.33 -4.40 -14.56
CA ASP A 290 27.64 -3.94 -14.04
C ASP A 290 27.88 -4.48 -12.61
N SER A 291 28.03 -5.80 -12.49
CA SER A 291 28.69 -6.40 -11.31
C SER A 291 29.99 -7.02 -11.78
N PRO A 292 31.15 -6.56 -11.30
CA PRO A 292 32.43 -7.20 -11.61
C PRO A 292 32.55 -8.53 -10.87
N GLU A 293 33.18 -9.49 -11.56
CA GLU A 293 33.58 -10.81 -11.06
C GLU A 293 34.44 -10.76 -9.81
#